data_9686f40e25156059fc6b48e5d06e8836
#
_entry.id   9686f40e25156059fc6b48e5d06e8836
#
_cell.length_a   1.000
_cell.length_b   1.000
_cell.length_c   1.000
_cell.angle_alpha   90.00
_cell.angle_beta   90.00
_cell.angle_gamma   90.00
#
_symmetry.space_group_name_H-M   'P 1'
#
loop_
_entity.id
_entity.type
_entity.pdbx_description
1 polymer ?
#
loop_
_entity_poly.entity_id
_entity_poly.type
_entity_poly.pdbx_seq_one_letter_code
_entity_poly.pdbx_strand_id
1 'polypeptide(L)'
;MADQLLASLESMGQLLLAMDTGVGLMFGVGMSMSASHLFALLANRLTPKQIFLHMIVDALVLSLAFMVGILCHSLMLMLLEGVPLQPITFANHMGAAMWPGLFYVLAAAPYVSDLIALTLLSWIHLNVMLLLQAVYDIPLETSLVVALPGFVLAL
;
A
#
# COMPACT_ATOMS: atom_id res chain seq x y z
N MET A 1 -7.88 -9.91 -26.58
CA MET A 1 -7.70 -10.28 -25.16
C MET A 1 -6.65 -9.38 -24.48
N ALA A 2 -5.45 -9.20 -25.06
CA ALA A 2 -4.45 -8.27 -24.53
C ALA A 2 -4.95 -6.82 -24.44
N ASP A 3 -5.61 -6.31 -25.50
CA ASP A 3 -6.13 -4.94 -25.54
C ASP A 3 -7.22 -4.68 -24.50
N GLN A 4 -8.06 -5.68 -24.21
CA GLN A 4 -9.07 -5.58 -23.16
C GLN A 4 -8.44 -5.56 -21.76
N LEU A 5 -7.36 -6.32 -21.56
CA LEU A 5 -6.61 -6.31 -20.33
C LEU A 5 -5.95 -4.94 -20.12
N LEU A 6 -5.30 -4.41 -21.13
CA LEU A 6 -4.68 -3.07 -21.08
C LEU A 6 -5.70 -1.98 -20.78
N ALA A 7 -6.85 -1.97 -21.46
CA ALA A 7 -7.92 -1.01 -21.20
C ALA A 7 -8.46 -1.12 -19.74
N SER A 8 -8.54 -2.34 -19.20
CA SER A 8 -8.95 -2.55 -17.81
C SER A 8 -7.91 -2.03 -16.82
N LEU A 9 -6.62 -2.21 -17.11
CA LEU A 9 -5.53 -1.71 -16.27
C LEU A 9 -5.48 -0.17 -16.28
N GLU A 10 -5.65 0.45 -17.45
CA GLU A 10 -5.75 1.91 -17.59
C GLU A 10 -6.93 2.48 -16.80
N SER A 11 -8.11 1.84 -16.91
CA SER A 11 -9.30 2.27 -16.15
C SER A 11 -9.10 2.18 -14.65
N MET A 12 -8.39 1.15 -14.17
CA MET A 12 -8.05 1.00 -12.75
C MET A 12 -7.06 2.08 -12.28
N GLY A 13 -6.06 2.42 -13.10
CA GLY A 13 -5.16 3.54 -12.84
C GLY A 13 -5.90 4.87 -12.69
N GLN A 14 -6.83 5.17 -13.59
CA GLN A 14 -7.65 6.39 -13.54
C GLN A 14 -8.57 6.41 -12.29
N LEU A 15 -9.12 5.27 -11.90
CA LEU A 15 -9.92 5.16 -10.68
C LEU A 15 -9.09 5.49 -9.43
N LEU A 16 -7.86 4.98 -9.34
CA LEU A 16 -6.94 5.27 -8.23
C LEU A 16 -6.58 6.76 -8.15
N LEU A 17 -6.40 7.42 -9.30
CA LEU A 17 -6.15 8.85 -9.38
C LEU A 17 -7.32 9.71 -8.88
N ALA A 18 -8.54 9.25 -9.07
CA ALA A 18 -9.75 9.95 -8.61
C ALA A 18 -9.94 9.87 -7.08
N MET A 19 -9.17 9.05 -6.36
CA MET A 19 -9.27 8.88 -4.91
C MET A 19 -8.41 9.93 -4.17
N ASP A 20 -9.03 10.97 -3.65
CA ASP A 20 -8.36 12.06 -2.89
C ASP A 20 -8.23 11.77 -1.37
N THR A 21 -8.37 10.51 -0.96
CA THR A 21 -8.35 10.09 0.46
C THR A 21 -7.20 9.14 0.79
N GLY A 22 -6.16 9.09 -0.05
CA GLY A 22 -5.10 8.08 0.02
C GLY A 22 -4.34 8.07 1.34
N VAL A 23 -4.04 9.25 1.93
CA VAL A 23 -3.38 9.34 3.23
C VAL A 23 -4.26 8.72 4.34
N GLY A 24 -5.57 8.94 4.31
CA GLY A 24 -6.51 8.30 5.24
C GLY A 24 -6.56 6.78 5.05
N LEU A 25 -6.45 6.29 3.81
CA LEU A 25 -6.39 4.86 3.51
C LEU A 25 -5.15 4.20 4.11
N MET A 26 -3.99 4.86 4.13
CA MET A 26 -2.77 4.31 4.78
C MET A 26 -3.02 3.99 6.25
N PHE A 27 -3.71 4.87 6.98
CA PHE A 27 -4.08 4.59 8.37
C PHE A 27 -5.06 3.41 8.47
N GLY A 28 -6.06 3.35 7.60
CA GLY A 28 -6.99 2.22 7.50
C GLY A 28 -6.29 0.89 7.22
N VAL A 29 -5.31 0.88 6.32
CA VAL A 29 -4.45 -0.28 6.04
C VAL A 29 -3.65 -0.67 7.27
N GLY A 30 -3.02 0.29 7.96
CA GLY A 30 -2.31 0.07 9.21
C GLY A 30 -3.21 -0.56 10.28
N MET A 31 -4.45 -0.09 10.43
CA MET A 31 -5.45 -0.67 11.31
C MET A 31 -5.79 -2.11 10.93
N SER A 32 -5.96 -2.40 9.63
CA SER A 32 -6.24 -3.75 9.14
C SER A 32 -5.07 -4.70 9.37
N MET A 33 -3.84 -4.24 9.14
CA MET A 33 -2.63 -5.02 9.42
C MET A 33 -2.48 -5.31 10.92
N SER A 34 -2.69 -4.32 11.78
CA SER A 34 -2.68 -4.54 13.23
C SER A 34 -3.79 -5.49 13.68
N ALA A 35 -4.98 -5.41 13.07
CA ALA A 35 -6.09 -6.32 13.36
C ALA A 35 -5.77 -7.79 13.02
N SER A 36 -4.86 -8.06 12.08
CA SER A 36 -4.42 -9.43 11.79
C SER A 36 -3.75 -10.11 12.98
N HIS A 37 -3.20 -9.34 13.92
CA HIS A 37 -2.59 -9.82 15.16
C HIS A 37 -3.57 -9.96 16.33
N LEU A 38 -4.87 -9.73 16.13
CA LEU A 38 -5.89 -9.71 17.18
C LEU A 38 -5.90 -10.99 18.02
N PHE A 39 -5.78 -12.16 17.37
CA PHE A 39 -5.75 -13.45 18.09
C PHE A 39 -4.52 -13.59 19.00
N ALA A 40 -3.36 -13.08 18.59
CA ALA A 40 -2.16 -13.07 19.42
C ALA A 40 -2.34 -12.14 20.63
N LEU A 41 -2.95 -10.96 20.44
CA LEU A 41 -3.23 -10.02 21.52
C LEU A 41 -4.22 -10.60 22.53
N LEU A 42 -5.26 -11.31 22.07
CA LEU A 42 -6.21 -12.01 22.91
C LEU A 42 -5.55 -13.18 23.68
N ALA A 43 -4.70 -13.96 23.03
CA ALA A 43 -3.96 -15.06 23.66
C ALA A 43 -3.04 -14.55 24.79
N ASN A 44 -2.50 -13.35 24.65
CA ASN A 44 -1.70 -12.67 25.66
C ASN A 44 -2.56 -12.03 26.79
N ARG A 45 -3.87 -12.31 26.82
CA ARG A 45 -4.81 -11.84 27.86
C ARG A 45 -4.89 -10.33 28.01
N LEU A 46 -4.66 -9.58 26.94
CA LEU A 46 -4.84 -8.12 26.95
C LEU A 46 -6.32 -7.78 27.08
N THR A 47 -6.60 -6.72 27.83
CA THR A 47 -7.96 -6.17 27.93
C THR A 47 -8.38 -5.51 26.60
N PRO A 48 -9.70 -5.41 26.31
CA PRO A 48 -10.18 -4.76 25.09
C PRO A 48 -9.63 -3.34 24.88
N LYS A 49 -9.47 -2.58 25.97
CA LYS A 49 -8.89 -1.24 25.94
C LYS A 49 -7.42 -1.26 25.53
N GLN A 50 -6.64 -2.22 26.03
CA GLN A 50 -5.24 -2.38 25.66
C GLN A 50 -5.12 -2.83 24.21
N ILE A 51 -5.95 -3.79 23.75
CA ILE A 51 -5.99 -4.23 22.36
C ILE A 51 -6.24 -3.03 21.43
N PHE A 52 -7.29 -2.23 21.72
CA PHE A 52 -7.62 -1.06 20.91
C PHE A 52 -6.47 -0.04 20.87
N LEU A 53 -5.83 0.22 22.02
CA LEU A 53 -4.68 1.12 22.09
C LEU A 53 -3.50 0.59 21.25
N HIS A 54 -3.18 -0.72 21.36
CA HIS A 54 -2.14 -1.34 20.55
C HIS A 54 -2.45 -1.19 19.05
N MET A 55 -3.67 -1.48 18.63
CA MET A 55 -4.07 -1.35 17.23
C MET A 55 -3.86 0.08 16.69
N ILE A 56 -4.22 1.11 17.49
CA ILE A 56 -4.01 2.51 17.08
C ILE A 56 -2.52 2.83 16.98
N VAL A 57 -1.73 2.44 17.99
CA VAL A 57 -0.28 2.70 17.99
C VAL A 57 0.40 2.00 16.82
N ASP A 58 0.08 0.73 16.59
CA ASP A 58 0.61 -0.02 15.45
C ASP A 58 0.21 0.61 14.12
N ALA A 59 -1.06 1.02 13.98
CA ALA A 59 -1.53 1.70 12.77
C ALA A 59 -0.78 3.01 12.50
N LEU A 60 -0.48 3.79 13.54
CA LEU A 60 0.33 5.01 13.41
C LEU A 60 1.76 4.70 12.99
N VAL A 61 2.39 3.69 13.62
CA VAL A 61 3.76 3.26 13.29
C VAL A 61 3.82 2.75 11.85
N LEU A 62 2.86 1.91 11.43
CA LEU A 62 2.77 1.39 10.07
C LEU A 62 2.52 2.52 9.06
N SER A 63 1.63 3.47 9.38
CA SER A 63 1.39 4.64 8.51
C SER A 63 2.67 5.46 8.32
N LEU A 64 3.46 5.64 9.39
CA LEU A 64 4.77 6.31 9.30
C LEU A 64 5.74 5.50 8.43
N ALA A 65 5.79 4.18 8.58
CA ALA A 65 6.62 3.31 7.73
C ALA A 65 6.20 3.40 6.25
N PHE A 66 4.90 3.44 5.96
CA PHE A 66 4.39 3.65 4.59
C PHE A 66 4.82 5.01 4.05
N MET A 67 4.76 6.08 4.85
CA MET A 67 5.26 7.40 4.43
C MET A 67 6.74 7.39 4.10
N VAL A 68 7.57 6.66 4.85
CA VAL A 68 8.98 6.48 4.53
C VAL A 68 9.15 5.74 3.20
N GLY A 69 8.38 4.67 2.96
CA GLY A 69 8.35 3.95 1.68
C GLY A 69 7.97 4.87 0.51
N ILE A 70 6.95 5.71 0.69
CA ILE A 70 6.52 6.72 -0.30
C ILE A 70 7.63 7.73 -0.59
N LEU A 71 8.37 8.18 0.43
CA LEU A 71 9.53 9.05 0.22
C LEU A 71 10.64 8.36 -0.59
N CYS A 72 10.87 7.06 -0.37
CA CYS A 72 11.82 6.28 -1.18
C CYS A 72 11.38 6.22 -2.64
N HIS A 73 10.11 5.91 -2.92
CA HIS A 73 9.57 5.93 -4.29
C HIS A 73 9.72 7.31 -4.94
N SER A 74 9.41 8.35 -4.18
CA SER A 74 9.53 9.74 -4.57
C SER A 74 10.97 10.10 -4.98
N LEU A 75 11.93 9.74 -4.15
CA LEU A 75 13.36 9.96 -4.44
C LEU A 75 13.83 9.18 -5.67
N MET A 76 13.41 7.92 -5.80
CA MET A 76 13.73 7.09 -6.98
C MET A 76 13.19 7.74 -8.27
N LEU A 77 11.94 8.20 -8.24
CA LEU A 77 11.32 8.85 -9.40
C LEU A 77 12.04 10.16 -9.77
N MET A 78 12.41 10.95 -8.77
CA MET A 78 13.18 12.18 -9.00
C MET A 78 14.57 11.90 -9.59
N LEU A 79 15.25 10.85 -9.10
CA LEU A 79 16.60 10.50 -9.55
C LEU A 79 16.62 9.87 -10.94
N LEU A 80 15.60 9.07 -11.29
CA LEU A 80 15.56 8.36 -12.57
C LEU A 80 14.92 9.18 -13.69
N GLU A 81 13.87 9.94 -13.38
CA GLU A 81 13.06 10.64 -14.37
C GLU A 81 13.13 12.16 -14.25
N GLY A 82 13.79 12.69 -13.21
CA GLY A 82 13.90 14.15 -12.99
C GLY A 82 12.55 14.82 -12.69
N VAL A 83 11.53 14.09 -12.28
CA VAL A 83 10.18 14.59 -12.05
C VAL A 83 10.13 15.42 -10.77
N PRO A 84 9.72 16.70 -10.83
CA PRO A 84 9.51 17.51 -9.63
C PRO A 84 8.28 16.97 -8.86
N LEU A 85 8.47 16.60 -7.62
CA LEU A 85 7.43 15.96 -6.82
C LEU A 85 6.64 17.00 -6.02
N GLN A 86 5.34 16.79 -5.99
CA GLN A 86 4.43 17.40 -5.03
C GLN A 86 4.16 16.37 -3.90
N PRO A 87 4.85 16.47 -2.73
CA PRO A 87 4.89 15.37 -1.76
C PRO A 87 3.51 14.93 -1.25
N ILE A 88 2.60 15.88 -1.03
CA ILE A 88 1.24 15.59 -0.52
C ILE A 88 0.41 14.87 -1.58
N THR A 89 0.42 15.37 -2.82
CA THR A 89 -0.31 14.76 -3.93
C THR A 89 0.23 13.36 -4.23
N PHE A 90 1.56 13.20 -4.23
CA PHE A 90 2.21 11.91 -4.41
C PHE A 90 1.84 10.93 -3.30
N ALA A 91 1.89 11.36 -2.02
CA ALA A 91 1.50 10.55 -0.88
C ALA A 91 0.02 10.12 -0.96
N ASN A 92 -0.86 11.00 -1.41
CA ASN A 92 -2.28 10.72 -1.56
C ASN A 92 -2.52 9.64 -2.64
N HIS A 93 -1.86 9.77 -3.79
CA HIS A 93 -1.92 8.78 -4.85
C HIS A 93 -1.36 7.43 -4.41
N MET A 94 -0.17 7.41 -3.79
CA MET A 94 0.44 6.17 -3.30
C MET A 94 -0.42 5.50 -2.22
N GLY A 95 -1.00 6.29 -1.30
CA GLY A 95 -1.94 5.79 -0.30
C GLY A 95 -3.19 5.19 -0.94
N ALA A 96 -3.72 5.80 -2.02
CA ALA A 96 -4.84 5.23 -2.77
C ALA A 96 -4.50 3.85 -3.38
N ALA A 97 -3.28 3.66 -3.88
CA ALA A 97 -2.82 2.37 -4.40
C ALA A 97 -2.80 1.25 -3.35
N MET A 98 -2.75 1.62 -2.07
CA MET A 98 -2.69 0.67 -0.94
C MET A 98 -4.06 0.11 -0.52
N TRP A 99 -5.17 0.48 -1.18
CA TRP A 99 -6.52 0.05 -0.80
C TRP A 99 -6.68 -1.48 -0.59
N PRO A 100 -5.99 -2.40 -1.33
CA PRO A 100 -6.11 -3.83 -1.07
C PRO A 100 -5.65 -4.21 0.34
N GLY A 101 -4.76 -3.43 0.95
CA GLY A 101 -4.30 -3.61 2.32
C GLY A 101 -5.40 -3.48 3.38
N LEU A 102 -6.56 -2.88 3.05
CA LEU A 102 -7.73 -2.90 3.93
C LEU A 102 -8.24 -4.32 4.23
N PHE A 103 -7.93 -5.27 3.36
CA PHE A 103 -8.28 -6.69 3.55
C PHE A 103 -7.19 -7.47 4.30
N TYR A 104 -6.13 -6.82 4.76
CA TYR A 104 -5.00 -7.52 5.42
C TYR A 104 -5.42 -8.24 6.70
N VAL A 105 -6.51 -7.82 7.34
CA VAL A 105 -7.11 -8.53 8.47
C VAL A 105 -7.41 -10.01 8.15
N LEU A 106 -7.65 -10.35 6.89
CA LEU A 106 -7.87 -11.73 6.44
C LEU A 106 -6.62 -12.61 6.62
N ALA A 107 -5.42 -12.00 6.70
CA ALA A 107 -4.18 -12.71 7.03
C ALA A 107 -4.14 -13.21 8.48
N ALA A 108 -5.13 -12.86 9.34
CA ALA A 108 -5.33 -13.50 10.63
C ALA A 108 -5.74 -14.97 10.52
N ALA A 109 -6.17 -15.45 9.34
CA ALA A 109 -6.59 -16.84 9.13
C ALA A 109 -5.37 -17.77 9.24
N PRO A 110 -5.39 -18.76 10.18
CA PRO A 110 -4.29 -19.68 10.35
C PRO A 110 -4.07 -20.53 9.07
N TYR A 111 -2.84 -20.95 8.83
CA TYR A 111 -2.38 -21.76 7.69
C TYR A 111 -2.34 -21.10 6.33
N VAL A 112 -3.07 -20.00 6.10
CA VAL A 112 -3.12 -19.28 4.81
C VAL A 112 -2.68 -17.82 4.91
N SER A 113 -2.26 -17.39 6.10
CA SER A 113 -1.85 -15.99 6.36
C SER A 113 -0.81 -15.48 5.38
N ASP A 114 0.26 -16.24 5.16
CA ASP A 114 1.37 -15.83 4.30
C ASP A 114 0.94 -15.72 2.83
N LEU A 115 0.08 -16.65 2.38
CA LEU A 115 -0.48 -16.60 1.02
C LEU A 115 -1.37 -15.37 0.82
N ILE A 116 -2.22 -15.07 1.80
CA ILE A 116 -3.09 -13.88 1.77
C ILE A 116 -2.23 -12.62 1.81
N ALA A 117 -1.28 -12.53 2.72
CA ALA A 117 -0.38 -11.39 2.85
C ALA A 117 0.39 -11.15 1.54
N LEU A 118 1.02 -12.18 0.99
CA LEU A 118 1.76 -12.08 -0.27
C LEU A 118 0.86 -11.65 -1.43
N THR A 119 -0.35 -12.18 -1.52
CA THR A 119 -1.31 -11.80 -2.57
C THR A 119 -1.69 -10.33 -2.46
N LEU A 120 -2.01 -9.84 -1.25
CA LEU A 120 -2.37 -8.44 -1.03
C LEU A 120 -1.20 -7.50 -1.29
N LEU A 121 0.01 -7.85 -0.84
CA LEU A 121 1.21 -7.06 -1.10
C LEU A 121 1.54 -7.01 -2.59
N SER A 122 1.41 -8.13 -3.30
CA SER A 122 1.59 -8.16 -4.76
C SER A 122 0.55 -7.30 -5.48
N TRP A 123 -0.69 -7.29 -5.00
CA TRP A 123 -1.73 -6.43 -5.56
C TRP A 123 -1.45 -4.94 -5.31
N ILE A 124 -1.03 -4.58 -4.09
CA ILE A 124 -0.59 -3.21 -3.78
C ILE A 124 0.56 -2.81 -4.71
N HIS A 125 1.57 -3.66 -4.87
CA HIS A 125 2.70 -3.40 -5.76
C HIS A 125 2.25 -3.15 -7.21
N LEU A 126 1.36 -3.98 -7.74
CA LEU A 126 0.77 -3.78 -9.07
C LEU A 126 0.05 -2.43 -9.17
N ASN A 127 -0.77 -2.07 -8.17
CA ASN A 127 -1.45 -0.78 -8.13
C ASN A 127 -0.47 0.40 -8.13
N VAL A 128 0.63 0.30 -7.37
CA VAL A 128 1.68 1.33 -7.35
C VAL A 128 2.31 1.49 -8.73
N MET A 129 2.64 0.38 -9.40
CA MET A 129 3.19 0.42 -10.76
C MET A 129 2.23 1.10 -11.75
N LEU A 130 0.96 0.70 -11.75
CA LEU A 130 -0.07 1.26 -12.63
C LEU A 130 -0.29 2.75 -12.38
N LEU A 131 -0.27 3.14 -11.11
CA LEU A 131 -0.43 4.53 -10.71
C LEU A 131 0.77 5.38 -11.16
N LEU A 132 1.99 4.88 -11.00
CA LEU A 132 3.19 5.55 -11.47
C LEU A 132 3.15 5.77 -12.98
N GLN A 133 2.72 4.77 -13.76
CA GLN A 133 2.52 4.90 -15.20
C GLN A 133 1.46 5.95 -15.54
N ALA A 134 0.30 5.91 -14.88
CA ALA A 134 -0.82 6.80 -15.17
C ALA A 134 -0.56 8.27 -14.81
N VAL A 135 0.24 8.52 -13.74
CA VAL A 135 0.54 9.88 -13.25
C VAL A 135 1.72 10.52 -13.97
N TYR A 136 2.77 9.72 -14.21
CA TYR A 136 4.06 10.25 -14.64
C TYR A 136 4.43 9.85 -16.07
N ASP A 137 3.54 9.11 -16.74
CA ASP A 137 3.73 8.65 -18.13
C ASP A 137 5.07 7.92 -18.34
N ILE A 138 5.51 7.16 -17.32
CA ILE A 138 6.77 6.43 -17.34
C ILE A 138 6.57 5.01 -17.87
N PRO A 139 7.58 4.42 -18.55
CA PRO A 139 7.49 3.05 -19.05
C PRO A 139 7.36 2.03 -17.90
N LEU A 140 6.83 0.85 -18.25
CA LEU A 140 6.58 -0.23 -17.29
C LEU A 140 7.85 -0.64 -16.54
N GLU A 141 8.98 -0.70 -17.25
CA GLU A 141 10.27 -1.07 -16.67
C GLU A 141 10.72 -0.11 -15.58
N THR A 142 10.57 1.21 -15.82
CA THR A 142 10.90 2.23 -14.84
C THR A 142 9.92 2.18 -13.65
N SER A 143 8.62 2.02 -13.90
CA SER A 143 7.63 1.91 -12.83
C SER A 143 7.87 0.71 -11.92
N LEU A 144 8.32 -0.42 -12.49
CA LEU A 144 8.74 -1.60 -11.74
C LEU A 144 9.92 -1.29 -10.82
N VAL A 145 10.98 -0.68 -11.36
CA VAL A 145 12.19 -0.34 -10.59
C VAL A 145 11.87 0.64 -9.47
N VAL A 146 11.04 1.65 -9.73
CA VAL A 146 10.62 2.64 -8.72
C VAL A 146 9.76 1.99 -7.63
N ALA A 147 8.87 1.08 -7.97
CA ALA A 147 7.96 0.43 -7.02
C ALA A 147 8.63 -0.69 -6.20
N LEU A 148 9.69 -1.32 -6.72
CA LEU A 148 10.34 -2.49 -6.12
C LEU A 148 10.83 -2.30 -4.68
N PRO A 149 11.51 -1.18 -4.29
CA PRO A 149 11.98 -1.00 -2.92
C PRO A 149 10.87 -1.08 -1.88
N GLY A 150 9.72 -0.46 -2.14
CA GLY A 150 8.57 -0.52 -1.23
C GLY A 150 8.00 -1.93 -1.08
N PHE A 151 7.98 -2.71 -2.15
CA PHE A 151 7.56 -4.11 -2.12
C PHE A 151 8.52 -4.98 -1.31
N VAL A 152 9.83 -4.84 -1.54
CA VAL A 152 10.87 -5.61 -0.82
C VAL A 152 10.89 -5.28 0.67
N LEU A 153 10.65 -4.01 1.04
CA LEU A 153 10.58 -3.59 2.45
C LEU A 153 9.31 -4.09 3.16
N ALA A 154 8.26 -4.46 2.41
CA ALA A 154 7.00 -4.95 2.96
C ALA A 154 6.96 -6.49 3.13
N LEU A 155 7.89 -7.23 2.48
CA LEU A 155 8.04 -8.68 2.61
C LEU A 155 8.83 -9.06 3.87
#